data_ee6db33dee297b5bd512346af95429a4
#
_entry.id   ee6db33dee297b5bd512346af95429a4
#
_cell.length_a   1.000
_cell.length_b   1.000
_cell.length_c   1.000
_cell.angle_alpha   90.00
_cell.angle_beta   90.00
_cell.angle_gamma   90.00
#
_symmetry.space_group_name_H-M   'P 1'
#
loop_
_entity.id
_entity.type
_entity.pdbx_description
1 polymer ?
#
loop_
_entity_poly.entity_id
_entity_poly.type
_entity_poly.pdbx_seq_one_letter_code
_entity_poly.pdbx_strand_id
1 'polypeptide(L)'
;MNKTIEKTREFFSRPFFSNPKTLFWLWIGLGLISALTKFHKCNNFLIFKYVFWHTWNGTPLYEAYPAEYFDVNHYGPLFSLVIAPFAVLPHPLGLIFWHVILALLLYLSIRKLPMEQGKQILILWFCAHELLTALFMSQFNIAIAAIIVASYYFIERERESTAAFFIVLGTFVKLYG
;
A
#
# COMPACT_ATOMS: atom_id res chain seq x y z
N MET A 1 -25.68 22.23 24.73
CA MET A 1 -24.70 21.52 23.82
C MET A 1 -23.85 22.63 23.17
N ASN A 2 -22.53 22.44 23.09
CA ASN A 2 -21.64 23.53 22.66
C ASN A 2 -21.80 23.76 21.13
N LYS A 3 -22.11 24.99 20.70
CA LYS A 3 -22.32 25.38 19.29
C LYS A 3 -21.18 24.97 18.38
N THR A 4 -19.96 24.87 18.92
CA THR A 4 -18.78 24.41 18.17
C THR A 4 -18.86 22.92 17.83
N ILE A 5 -19.31 22.10 18.77
CA ILE A 5 -19.49 20.65 18.57
C ILE A 5 -20.59 20.40 17.52
N GLU A 6 -21.64 21.15 17.56
CA GLU A 6 -22.77 21.04 16.63
C GLU A 6 -22.37 21.42 15.19
N LYS A 7 -21.63 22.52 15.01
CA LYS A 7 -21.05 22.89 13.71
C LYS A 7 -20.04 21.88 13.16
N THR A 8 -19.20 21.31 14.02
CA THR A 8 -18.24 20.29 13.63
C THR A 8 -18.96 19.03 13.17
N ARG A 9 -19.99 18.60 13.91
CA ARG A 9 -20.80 17.43 13.54
C ARG A 9 -21.53 17.66 12.20
N GLU A 10 -22.11 18.83 12.00
CA GLU A 10 -22.78 19.22 10.76
C GLU A 10 -21.81 19.24 9.58
N PHE A 11 -20.58 19.74 9.77
CA PHE A 11 -19.54 19.75 8.74
C PHE A 11 -19.18 18.33 8.30
N PHE A 12 -18.94 17.43 9.24
CA PHE A 12 -18.56 16.04 8.92
C PHE A 12 -19.74 15.15 8.47
N SER A 13 -20.98 15.60 8.67
CA SER A 13 -22.16 14.92 8.14
C SER A 13 -22.44 15.19 6.66
N ARG A 14 -21.68 16.09 6.02
CA ARG A 14 -21.83 16.39 4.59
C ARG A 14 -21.59 15.16 3.73
N PRO A 15 -22.31 15.00 2.59
CA PRO A 15 -22.17 13.85 1.70
C PRO A 15 -20.74 13.59 1.23
N PHE A 16 -19.91 14.62 1.15
CA PHE A 16 -18.50 14.52 0.81
C PHE A 16 -17.75 13.54 1.74
N PHE A 17 -17.97 13.63 3.06
CA PHE A 17 -17.26 12.81 4.04
C PHE A 17 -17.82 11.39 4.16
N SER A 18 -19.09 11.18 3.81
CA SER A 18 -19.77 9.90 3.93
C SER A 18 -19.81 9.09 2.62
N ASN A 19 -19.33 9.65 1.50
CA ASN A 19 -19.39 9.01 0.21
C ASN A 19 -18.15 8.15 -0.07
N PRO A 20 -18.29 6.82 -0.23
CA PRO A 20 -17.16 5.95 -0.56
C PRO A 20 -16.45 6.31 -1.87
N LYS A 21 -17.16 6.87 -2.86
CA LYS A 21 -16.55 7.31 -4.12
C LYS A 21 -15.59 8.48 -3.92
N THR A 22 -15.90 9.38 -3.00
CA THR A 22 -14.98 10.48 -2.64
C THR A 22 -13.67 9.93 -2.08
N LEU A 23 -13.76 8.97 -1.15
CA LEU A 23 -12.60 8.31 -0.57
C LEU A 23 -11.81 7.51 -1.59
N PHE A 24 -12.49 6.82 -2.51
CA PHE A 24 -11.82 6.10 -3.58
C PHE A 24 -10.93 7.02 -4.42
N TRP A 25 -11.47 8.15 -4.89
CA TRP A 25 -10.70 9.11 -5.67
C TRP A 25 -9.64 9.85 -4.85
N LEU A 26 -9.93 10.12 -3.56
CA LEU A 26 -8.94 10.67 -2.66
C LEU A 26 -7.72 9.74 -2.54
N TRP A 27 -7.93 8.45 -2.32
CA TRP A 27 -6.86 7.48 -2.14
C TRP A 27 -6.03 7.29 -3.42
N ILE A 28 -6.66 7.27 -4.59
CA ILE A 28 -5.95 7.32 -5.89
C ILE A 28 -5.14 8.62 -5.98
N GLY A 29 -5.72 9.76 -5.63
CA GLY A 29 -5.06 11.06 -5.63
C GLY A 29 -3.84 11.09 -4.72
N LEU A 30 -3.92 10.51 -3.50
CA LEU A 30 -2.78 10.38 -2.60
C LEU A 30 -1.65 9.54 -3.23
N GLY A 31 -2.00 8.43 -3.90
CA GLY A 31 -1.04 7.62 -4.66
C GLY A 31 -0.35 8.41 -5.76
N LEU A 32 -1.12 9.13 -6.57
CA LEU A 32 -0.57 9.96 -7.66
C LEU A 32 0.31 11.10 -7.15
N ILE A 33 -0.17 11.86 -6.16
CA ILE A 33 0.58 12.99 -5.58
C ILE A 33 1.90 12.50 -4.98
N SER A 34 1.88 11.40 -4.23
CA SER A 34 3.11 10.86 -3.64
C SER A 34 4.10 10.40 -4.69
N ALA A 35 3.66 9.75 -5.76
CA ALA A 35 4.52 9.34 -6.85
C ALA A 35 5.13 10.54 -7.58
N LEU A 36 4.33 11.54 -7.92
CA LEU A 36 4.78 12.75 -8.61
C LEU A 36 5.77 13.57 -7.80
N THR A 37 5.59 13.66 -6.48
CA THR A 37 6.50 14.40 -5.60
C THR A 37 7.83 13.67 -5.35
N LYS A 38 7.85 12.34 -5.48
CA LYS A 38 9.03 11.49 -5.26
C LYS A 38 9.72 11.01 -6.54
N PHE A 39 9.29 11.49 -7.67
CA PHE A 39 9.70 11.06 -9.00
C PHE A 39 11.22 10.92 -9.22
N HIS A 40 12.03 11.78 -8.62
CA HIS A 40 13.48 11.78 -8.78
C HIS A 40 14.26 11.26 -7.56
N LYS A 41 13.60 10.92 -6.45
CA LYS A 41 14.27 10.64 -5.17
C LYS A 41 13.64 9.48 -4.40
N CYS A 42 13.19 8.45 -5.07
CA CYS A 42 12.53 7.32 -4.42
C CYS A 42 13.49 6.14 -4.26
N ASN A 43 14.40 6.24 -3.28
CA ASN A 43 15.39 5.20 -3.03
C ASN A 43 14.76 3.81 -2.80
N ASN A 44 13.71 3.72 -1.97
CA ASN A 44 13.07 2.43 -1.69
C ASN A 44 12.48 1.78 -2.94
N PHE A 45 11.90 2.58 -3.86
CA PHE A 45 11.42 2.02 -5.12
C PHE A 45 12.57 1.59 -6.03
N LEU A 46 13.73 2.27 -5.98
CA LEU A 46 14.94 1.80 -6.68
C LEU A 46 15.41 0.46 -6.12
N ILE A 47 15.53 0.32 -4.79
CA ILE A 47 15.85 -0.97 -4.17
C ILE A 47 14.90 -2.06 -4.68
N PHE A 48 13.59 -1.81 -4.65
CA PHE A 48 12.57 -2.77 -5.12
C PHE A 48 12.76 -3.15 -6.58
N LYS A 49 12.97 -2.17 -7.44
CA LYS A 49 13.19 -2.37 -8.87
C LYS A 49 14.43 -3.24 -9.12
N TYR A 50 15.51 -2.97 -8.39
CA TYR A 50 16.74 -3.73 -8.54
C TYR A 50 16.69 -5.11 -7.90
N VAL A 51 15.86 -5.37 -6.90
CA VAL A 51 15.59 -6.74 -6.44
C VAL A 51 15.13 -7.64 -7.59
N PHE A 52 14.26 -7.14 -8.47
CA PHE A 52 13.86 -7.87 -9.67
C PHE A 52 15.04 -8.09 -10.62
N TRP A 53 15.82 -7.06 -10.94
CA TRP A 53 16.92 -7.17 -11.89
C TRP A 53 18.07 -8.01 -11.36
N HIS A 54 18.40 -7.93 -10.08
CA HIS A 54 19.40 -8.80 -9.45
C HIS A 54 18.97 -10.26 -9.47
N THR A 55 17.71 -10.55 -9.16
CA THR A 55 17.15 -11.91 -9.28
C THR A 55 17.22 -12.41 -10.72
N TRP A 56 16.84 -11.56 -11.68
CA TRP A 56 16.87 -11.91 -13.11
C TRP A 56 18.28 -12.21 -13.62
N ASN A 57 19.26 -11.43 -13.19
CA ASN A 57 20.66 -11.55 -13.59
C ASN A 57 21.45 -12.56 -12.75
N GLY A 58 20.87 -13.16 -11.72
CA GLY A 58 21.56 -14.09 -10.82
C GLY A 58 22.62 -13.43 -9.94
N THR A 59 22.50 -12.12 -9.67
CA THR A 59 23.42 -11.40 -8.76
C THR A 59 22.92 -11.44 -7.32
N PRO A 60 23.82 -11.31 -6.30
CA PRO A 60 23.44 -11.37 -4.90
C PRO A 60 22.39 -10.32 -4.53
N LEU A 61 21.35 -10.73 -3.75
CA LEU A 61 20.23 -9.85 -3.42
C LEU A 61 20.48 -8.91 -2.23
N TYR A 62 21.46 -9.23 -1.38
CA TYR A 62 21.64 -8.59 -0.07
C TYR A 62 22.95 -7.81 0.04
N GLU A 63 23.67 -7.69 -1.05
CA GLU A 63 24.89 -6.87 -1.11
C GLU A 63 24.52 -5.37 -1.32
N ALA A 64 25.49 -4.51 -1.02
CA ALA A 64 25.34 -3.08 -1.26
C ALA A 64 25.67 -2.74 -2.73
N TYR A 65 24.80 -1.98 -3.36
CA TYR A 65 24.93 -1.51 -4.75
C TYR A 65 24.89 0.03 -4.83
N PRO A 66 25.91 0.75 -4.30
CA PRO A 66 25.87 2.20 -4.15
C PRO A 66 25.78 2.98 -5.46
N ALA A 67 26.08 2.34 -6.60
CA ALA A 67 25.88 2.90 -7.94
C ALA A 67 24.42 2.90 -8.40
N GLU A 68 23.56 2.10 -7.79
CA GLU A 68 22.18 1.88 -8.19
C GLU A 68 21.18 2.49 -7.19
N TYR A 69 21.44 2.29 -5.90
CA TYR A 69 20.61 2.79 -4.81
C TYR A 69 21.41 2.91 -3.50
N PHE A 70 20.86 3.64 -2.55
CA PHE A 70 21.39 3.76 -1.21
C PHE A 70 20.76 2.73 -0.29
N ASP A 71 21.56 2.11 0.63
CA ASP A 71 21.13 1.04 1.54
C ASP A 71 21.14 -0.37 0.88
N VAL A 72 20.60 -1.38 1.55
CA VAL A 72 20.55 -2.76 1.07
C VAL A 72 19.12 -3.30 0.98
N ASN A 73 18.92 -4.38 0.23
CA ASN A 73 17.63 -5.04 0.19
C ASN A 73 17.33 -5.80 1.49
N HIS A 74 16.11 -5.65 2.00
CA HIS A 74 15.60 -6.34 3.20
C HIS A 74 14.41 -7.27 2.91
N TYR A 75 14.12 -7.52 1.63
CA TYR A 75 12.98 -8.34 1.21
C TYR A 75 13.43 -9.73 0.76
N GLY A 76 12.57 -10.72 0.97
CA GLY A 76 12.82 -12.10 0.51
C GLY A 76 12.82 -12.20 -1.02
N PRO A 77 13.38 -13.29 -1.58
CA PRO A 77 13.47 -13.49 -3.04
C PRO A 77 12.10 -13.45 -3.75
N LEU A 78 11.03 -13.86 -3.07
CA LEU A 78 9.67 -13.83 -3.63
C LEU A 78 9.19 -12.40 -3.95
N PHE A 79 9.76 -11.39 -3.29
CA PHE A 79 9.44 -9.99 -3.58
C PHE A 79 9.79 -9.60 -5.02
N SER A 80 10.79 -10.25 -5.63
CA SER A 80 11.13 -10.01 -7.04
C SER A 80 9.94 -10.25 -7.98
N LEU A 81 9.11 -11.26 -7.71
CA LEU A 81 7.90 -11.54 -8.48
C LEU A 81 6.80 -10.48 -8.25
N VAL A 82 6.68 -9.99 -7.02
CA VAL A 82 5.70 -8.95 -6.66
C VAL A 82 6.01 -7.64 -7.37
N ILE A 83 7.29 -7.26 -7.40
CA ILE A 83 7.71 -5.98 -8.01
C ILE A 83 7.90 -6.07 -9.53
N ALA A 84 8.03 -7.26 -10.11
CA ALA A 84 8.30 -7.47 -11.53
C ALA A 84 7.45 -6.61 -12.48
N PRO A 85 6.12 -6.54 -12.37
CA PRO A 85 5.27 -5.74 -13.27
C PRO A 85 5.62 -4.25 -13.28
N PHE A 86 6.17 -3.75 -12.18
CA PHE A 86 6.54 -2.34 -12.01
C PHE A 86 8.01 -2.09 -12.34
N ALA A 87 8.86 -3.09 -12.09
CA ALA A 87 10.30 -3.01 -12.33
C ALA A 87 10.66 -2.93 -13.81
N VAL A 88 9.90 -3.61 -14.68
CA VAL A 88 10.11 -3.61 -16.14
C VAL A 88 9.64 -2.31 -16.80
N LEU A 89 8.81 -1.52 -16.13
CA LEU A 89 8.35 -0.24 -16.65
C LEU A 89 9.45 0.85 -16.54
N PRO A 90 9.38 1.90 -17.38
CA PRO A 90 10.12 3.13 -17.12
C PRO A 90 9.90 3.59 -15.68
N HIS A 91 10.97 4.06 -15.02
CA HIS A 91 10.95 4.38 -13.59
C HIS A 91 9.73 5.22 -13.14
N PRO A 92 9.36 6.30 -13.86
CA PRO A 92 8.21 7.12 -13.51
C PRO A 92 6.89 6.36 -13.51
N LEU A 93 6.65 5.58 -14.55
CA LEU A 93 5.41 4.81 -14.70
C LEU A 93 5.34 3.68 -13.65
N GLY A 94 6.45 2.98 -13.44
CA GLY A 94 6.54 1.95 -12.41
C GLY A 94 6.21 2.51 -11.03
N LEU A 95 6.76 3.67 -10.67
CA LEU A 95 6.49 4.33 -9.39
C LEU A 95 5.03 4.77 -9.25
N ILE A 96 4.44 5.37 -10.29
CA ILE A 96 3.03 5.79 -10.28
C ILE A 96 2.13 4.57 -10.06
N PHE A 97 2.29 3.53 -10.88
CA PHE A 97 1.47 2.32 -10.73
C PHE A 97 1.66 1.66 -9.37
N TRP A 98 2.90 1.59 -8.88
CA TRP A 98 3.22 1.05 -7.57
C TRP A 98 2.45 1.77 -6.46
N HIS A 99 2.55 3.10 -6.38
CA HIS A 99 1.87 3.88 -5.34
C HIS A 99 0.34 3.78 -5.43
N VAL A 100 -0.21 3.88 -6.65
CA VAL A 100 -1.67 3.79 -6.85
C VAL A 100 -2.18 2.39 -6.48
N ILE A 101 -1.47 1.34 -6.88
CA ILE A 101 -1.88 -0.04 -6.56
C ILE A 101 -1.77 -0.31 -5.07
N LEU A 102 -0.72 0.14 -4.37
CA LEU A 102 -0.63 0.02 -2.92
C LEU A 102 -1.81 0.70 -2.22
N ALA A 103 -2.15 1.93 -2.62
CA ALA A 103 -3.31 2.64 -2.08
C ALA A 103 -4.61 1.89 -2.33
N LEU A 104 -4.82 1.38 -3.56
CA LEU A 104 -6.02 0.62 -3.92
C LEU A 104 -6.13 -0.71 -3.18
N LEU A 105 -5.03 -1.45 -3.01
CA LEU A 105 -5.02 -2.71 -2.28
C LEU A 105 -5.53 -2.52 -0.85
N LEU A 106 -5.00 -1.53 -0.13
CA LEU A 106 -5.43 -1.26 1.24
C LEU A 106 -6.86 -0.70 1.29
N TYR A 107 -7.23 0.21 0.37
CA TYR A 107 -8.59 0.70 0.26
C TYR A 107 -9.60 -0.44 0.09
N LEU A 108 -9.36 -1.33 -0.90
CA LEU A 108 -10.26 -2.44 -1.19
C LEU A 108 -10.33 -3.45 -0.04
N SER A 109 -9.22 -3.72 0.63
CA SER A 109 -9.18 -4.60 1.80
C SER A 109 -10.05 -4.05 2.94
N ILE A 110 -9.93 -2.76 3.27
CA ILE A 110 -10.77 -2.11 4.29
C ILE A 110 -12.24 -2.11 3.88
N ARG A 111 -12.54 -1.89 2.60
CA ARG A 111 -13.93 -1.92 2.07
C ARG A 111 -14.57 -3.32 2.10
N LYS A 112 -13.78 -4.37 2.24
CA LYS A 112 -14.26 -5.76 2.37
C LYS A 112 -14.46 -6.20 3.82
N LEU A 113 -14.01 -5.42 4.81
CA LEU A 113 -14.21 -5.77 6.21
C LEU A 113 -15.69 -5.99 6.54
N PRO A 114 -16.02 -7.03 7.35
CA PRO A 114 -17.40 -7.36 7.74
C PRO A 114 -17.93 -6.40 8.80
N MET A 115 -18.07 -5.13 8.44
CA MET A 115 -18.55 -4.07 9.33
C MET A 115 -19.41 -3.04 8.58
N GLU A 116 -20.14 -2.24 9.33
CA GLU A 116 -20.97 -1.15 8.79
C GLU A 116 -20.14 -0.17 7.92
N GLN A 117 -20.73 0.29 6.84
CA GLN A 117 -20.10 1.22 5.91
C GLN A 117 -19.56 2.49 6.60
N GLY A 118 -20.27 3.01 7.59
CA GLY A 118 -19.83 4.19 8.35
C GLY A 118 -18.49 3.96 9.07
N LYS A 119 -18.31 2.79 9.65
CA LYS A 119 -17.04 2.40 10.31
C LYS A 119 -15.90 2.23 9.30
N GLN A 120 -16.17 1.61 8.14
CA GLN A 120 -15.19 1.51 7.05
C GLN A 120 -14.75 2.90 6.57
N ILE A 121 -15.68 3.83 6.39
CA ILE A 121 -15.40 5.21 5.99
C ILE A 121 -14.53 5.93 7.04
N LEU A 122 -14.85 5.77 8.32
CA LEU A 122 -14.07 6.35 9.42
C LEU A 122 -12.62 5.83 9.41
N ILE A 123 -12.43 4.51 9.23
CA ILE A 123 -11.10 3.90 9.12
C ILE A 123 -10.35 4.47 7.92
N LEU A 124 -10.99 4.59 6.76
CA LEU A 124 -10.36 5.13 5.55
C LEU A 124 -9.92 6.59 5.75
N TRP A 125 -10.72 7.42 6.38
CA TRP A 125 -10.32 8.80 6.70
C TRP A 125 -9.15 8.85 7.68
N PHE A 126 -9.21 8.04 8.73
CA PHE A 126 -8.16 7.97 9.74
C PHE A 126 -6.83 7.49 9.17
N CYS A 127 -6.86 6.45 8.32
CA CYS A 127 -5.67 5.88 7.69
C CYS A 127 -5.12 6.72 6.52
N ALA A 128 -5.84 7.71 6.00
CA ALA A 128 -5.40 8.46 4.81
C ALA A 128 -4.08 9.21 5.02
N HIS A 129 -3.84 9.75 6.22
CA HIS A 129 -2.59 10.43 6.56
C HIS A 129 -1.42 9.45 6.62
N GLU A 130 -1.59 8.31 7.31
CA GLU A 130 -0.55 7.28 7.40
C GLU A 130 -0.26 6.64 6.04
N LEU A 131 -1.29 6.44 5.22
CA LEU A 131 -1.12 6.02 3.84
C LEU A 131 -0.20 6.98 3.07
N LEU A 132 -0.46 8.29 3.15
CA LEU A 132 0.35 9.28 2.45
C LEU A 132 1.80 9.26 2.93
N THR A 133 2.02 9.18 4.23
CA THR A 133 3.36 9.10 4.84
C THR A 133 4.11 7.85 4.36
N ALA A 134 3.45 6.69 4.38
CA ALA A 134 4.03 5.43 3.92
C ALA A 134 4.32 5.44 2.40
N LEU A 135 3.45 6.06 1.60
CA LEU A 135 3.66 6.25 0.16
C LEU A 135 4.84 7.18 -0.13
N PHE A 136 5.01 8.28 0.60
CA PHE A 136 6.18 9.15 0.44
C PHE A 136 7.51 8.44 0.67
N MET A 137 7.50 7.39 1.49
CA MET A 137 8.65 6.52 1.73
C MET A 137 8.64 5.28 0.85
N SER A 138 7.66 5.14 -0.06
CA SER A 138 7.43 3.96 -0.92
C SER A 138 7.47 2.63 -0.14
N GLN A 139 6.91 2.61 1.07
CA GLN A 139 6.96 1.44 1.95
C GLN A 139 6.01 0.34 1.49
N PHE A 140 6.50 -0.89 1.47
CA PHE A 140 5.68 -2.07 1.21
C PHE A 140 4.72 -2.42 2.38
N ASN A 141 4.88 -1.80 3.54
CA ASN A 141 4.01 -2.00 4.71
C ASN A 141 2.52 -1.78 4.40
N ILE A 142 2.20 -0.94 3.41
CA ILE A 142 0.83 -0.73 2.93
C ILE A 142 0.23 -2.04 2.39
N ALA A 143 1.01 -2.77 1.57
CA ALA A 143 0.57 -4.07 1.05
C ALA A 143 0.49 -5.12 2.15
N ILE A 144 1.42 -5.13 3.11
CA ILE A 144 1.35 -6.02 4.27
C ILE A 144 0.07 -5.76 5.07
N ALA A 145 -0.26 -4.49 5.36
CA ALA A 145 -1.52 -4.16 6.02
C ALA A 145 -2.74 -4.64 5.22
N ALA A 146 -2.73 -4.46 3.89
CA ALA A 146 -3.79 -4.96 3.02
C ALA A 146 -3.90 -6.49 3.04
N ILE A 147 -2.78 -7.22 3.05
CA ILE A 147 -2.73 -8.68 3.16
C ILE A 147 -3.32 -9.15 4.49
N ILE A 148 -2.96 -8.53 5.61
CA ILE A 148 -3.48 -8.87 6.94
C ILE A 148 -5.01 -8.67 6.97
N VAL A 149 -5.49 -7.51 6.51
CA VAL A 149 -6.94 -7.22 6.47
C VAL A 149 -7.67 -8.18 5.53
N ALA A 150 -7.09 -8.50 4.36
CA ALA A 150 -7.66 -9.46 3.43
C ALA A 150 -7.69 -10.88 4.00
N SER A 151 -6.65 -11.30 4.71
CA SER A 151 -6.61 -12.62 5.38
C SER A 151 -7.75 -12.74 6.40
N TYR A 152 -7.95 -11.72 7.22
CA TYR A 152 -9.09 -11.67 8.15
C TYR A 152 -10.42 -11.78 7.42
N TYR A 153 -10.63 -11.01 6.34
CA TYR A 153 -11.84 -11.10 5.52
C TYR A 153 -12.10 -12.51 4.99
N PHE A 154 -11.06 -13.22 4.53
CA PHE A 154 -11.22 -14.58 4.01
C PHE A 154 -11.48 -15.60 5.11
N ILE A 155 -10.91 -15.44 6.32
CA ILE A 155 -11.25 -16.26 7.50
C ILE A 155 -12.73 -16.11 7.84
N GLU A 156 -13.24 -14.88 7.93
CA GLU A 156 -14.66 -14.61 8.21
C GLU A 156 -15.61 -15.15 7.14
N ARG A 157 -15.10 -15.49 5.96
CA ARG A 157 -15.84 -16.10 4.85
C ARG A 157 -15.60 -17.60 4.71
N GLU A 158 -15.00 -18.23 5.72
CA GLU A 158 -14.68 -19.67 5.73
C GLU A 158 -13.81 -20.11 4.53
N ARG A 159 -13.01 -19.17 3.98
CA ARG A 159 -12.05 -19.42 2.91
C ARG A 159 -10.63 -19.56 3.45
N GLU A 160 -10.44 -20.54 4.31
CA GLU A 160 -9.19 -20.75 5.05
C GLU A 160 -7.96 -20.91 4.14
N SER A 161 -8.07 -21.68 3.05
CA SER A 161 -6.97 -21.87 2.10
C SER A 161 -6.54 -20.54 1.45
N THR A 162 -7.48 -19.65 1.15
CA THR A 162 -7.18 -18.33 0.58
C THR A 162 -6.53 -17.44 1.64
N ALA A 163 -7.03 -17.47 2.88
CA ALA A 163 -6.43 -16.73 3.98
C ALA A 163 -4.99 -17.21 4.25
N ALA A 164 -4.78 -18.53 4.32
CA ALA A 164 -3.45 -19.13 4.49
C ALA A 164 -2.48 -18.71 3.37
N PHE A 165 -2.95 -18.68 2.13
CA PHE A 165 -2.14 -18.20 1.00
C PHE A 165 -1.66 -16.76 1.23
N PHE A 166 -2.54 -15.83 1.64
CA PHE A 166 -2.14 -14.44 1.89
C PHE A 166 -1.18 -14.31 3.07
N ILE A 167 -1.39 -15.07 4.16
CA ILE A 167 -0.49 -15.08 5.32
C ILE A 167 0.91 -15.57 4.90
N VAL A 168 0.98 -16.69 4.20
CA VAL A 168 2.23 -17.26 3.72
C VAL A 168 2.93 -16.33 2.74
N LEU A 169 2.19 -15.73 1.80
CA LEU A 169 2.72 -14.74 0.87
C LEU A 169 3.34 -13.55 1.61
N GLY A 170 2.63 -12.98 2.59
CA GLY A 170 3.13 -11.88 3.40
C GLY A 170 4.44 -12.22 4.10
N THR A 171 4.50 -13.39 4.72
CA THR A 171 5.68 -13.89 5.44
C THR A 171 6.88 -14.09 4.52
N PHE A 172 6.70 -14.66 3.32
CA PHE A 172 7.79 -14.88 2.37
C PHE A 172 8.28 -13.61 1.67
N VAL A 173 7.42 -12.62 1.55
CA VAL A 173 7.81 -11.32 0.98
C VAL A 173 8.52 -10.48 2.02
N LYS A 174 8.05 -10.49 3.25
CA LYS A 174 8.63 -9.74 4.37
C LYS A 174 8.44 -10.52 5.67
N LEU A 175 9.54 -10.79 6.38
CA LEU A 175 9.58 -11.69 7.55
C LEU A 175 8.57 -11.40 8.68
N TYR A 176 7.95 -10.23 8.71
CA TYR A 176 6.94 -9.83 9.69
C TYR A 176 5.60 -9.42 9.03
N GLY A 177 5.33 -10.02 7.88
CA GLY A 177 4.05 -9.88 7.19
C GLY A 177 3.03 -10.95 7.56
#